data_37be81c9ac247cb4da878255cd9f6ec4
#
_entry.id   37be81c9ac247cb4da878255cd9f6ec4
#
_cell.length_a   1.000
_cell.length_b   1.000
_cell.length_c   1.000
_cell.angle_alpha   90.00
_cell.angle_beta   90.00
_cell.angle_gamma   90.00
#
_symmetry.space_group_name_H-M   'P 1'
#
loop_
_entity.id
_entity.type
_entity.pdbx_description
1 polymer ?
#
loop_
_entity_poly.entity_id
_entity_poly.type
_entity_poly.pdbx_seq_one_letter_code
_entity_poly.pdbx_strand_id
1 'polypeptide(L)'
;MILFAKVTTFLVTRAKAVKVVSTCPFLRITQMAKQTKPKRKLAHPRLPMQGQLNLQDEGTHFDLRPIFEKLNERYFGGRLRSYKVMWGRRRKHRPREYFVFGTIQEEDRVIRINPLLDQAFVPLWFLQYVLYHEMLHSVVPDESVRGGRRRVHTEEFNRREREFRNYRRARRWEEENLSRFLR
;
A
#
# COMPACT_ATOMS: atom_id res chain seq x y z
N MET A 1 23.65 10.39 -7.30
CA MET A 1 23.10 9.47 -6.25
C MET A 1 21.58 9.49 -6.41
N ILE A 2 21.04 8.50 -7.13
CA ILE A 2 19.61 8.47 -7.45
C ILE A 2 18.92 7.73 -6.30
N LEU A 3 18.14 8.46 -5.52
CA LEU A 3 17.28 7.88 -4.46
C LEU A 3 16.14 7.10 -5.15
N PHE A 4 16.20 5.79 -5.10
CA PHE A 4 15.08 4.95 -5.55
C PHE A 4 14.01 4.91 -4.46
N ALA A 5 12.84 5.47 -4.78
CA ALA A 5 11.67 5.35 -3.94
C ALA A 5 11.30 3.87 -3.76
N LYS A 6 11.24 3.40 -2.50
CA LYS A 6 10.81 2.05 -2.17
C LYS A 6 9.30 1.98 -2.23
N VAL A 7 8.76 1.34 -3.26
CA VAL A 7 7.35 0.99 -3.32
C VAL A 7 7.21 -0.47 -2.96
N THR A 8 6.63 -0.74 -1.81
CA THR A 8 6.29 -2.09 -1.38
C THR A 8 4.83 -2.36 -1.71
N THR A 9 4.57 -3.47 -2.37
CA THR A 9 3.26 -3.79 -2.93
C THR A 9 2.79 -5.15 -2.43
N PHE A 10 1.61 -5.20 -1.85
CA PHE A 10 0.92 -6.44 -1.50
C PHE A 10 0.24 -7.02 -2.75
N LEU A 11 0.78 -8.12 -3.26
CA LEU A 11 0.39 -8.74 -4.53
C LEU A 11 -0.17 -10.14 -4.28
N VAL A 12 -1.37 -10.41 -4.78
CA VAL A 12 -2.00 -11.73 -4.74
C VAL A 12 -2.36 -12.20 -6.15
N THR A 13 -2.01 -13.43 -6.49
CA THR A 13 -2.26 -14.03 -7.79
C THR A 13 -3.38 -15.07 -7.75
N ARG A 14 -4.08 -15.29 -8.88
CA ARG A 14 -5.20 -16.23 -9.04
C ARG A 14 -4.81 -17.72 -9.07
N ALA A 15 -3.52 -18.05 -9.06
CA ALA A 15 -3.05 -19.45 -9.14
C ALA A 15 -3.29 -20.21 -7.84
N LYS A 16 -3.66 -21.50 -7.95
CA LYS A 16 -4.07 -22.44 -6.87
C LYS A 16 -3.10 -22.64 -5.69
N ALA A 17 -2.02 -21.91 -5.63
CA ALA A 17 -1.15 -21.82 -4.46
C ALA A 17 -0.97 -20.34 -4.17
N VAL A 18 -1.40 -19.89 -2.99
CA VAL A 18 -1.08 -18.58 -2.46
C VAL A 18 0.44 -18.55 -2.24
N LYS A 19 1.17 -18.32 -3.32
CA LYS A 19 2.54 -17.86 -3.24
C LYS A 19 2.45 -16.35 -3.15
N VAL A 20 2.67 -15.80 -1.98
CA VAL A 20 3.05 -14.42 -1.82
C VAL A 20 4.39 -14.29 -2.54
N VAL A 21 4.32 -13.97 -3.82
CA VAL A 21 5.52 -13.76 -4.62
C VAL A 21 5.84 -12.28 -4.53
N SER A 22 6.81 -11.95 -3.67
CA SER A 22 7.54 -10.70 -3.76
C SER A 22 8.43 -10.77 -5.02
N THR A 23 7.82 -10.56 -6.17
CA THR A 23 8.56 -10.39 -7.41
C THR A 23 8.19 -9.03 -8.00
N CYS A 24 9.04 -8.04 -7.76
CA CYS A 24 9.16 -6.92 -8.67
C CYS A 24 9.73 -7.44 -9.99
N PRO A 25 8.97 -7.42 -11.10
CA PRO A 25 9.61 -7.58 -12.40
C PRO A 25 10.39 -6.30 -12.71
N PHE A 26 11.69 -6.46 -12.81
CA PHE A 26 12.62 -5.45 -13.28
C PHE A 26 12.37 -5.20 -14.77
N LEU A 27 11.51 -4.25 -15.09
CA LEU A 27 11.42 -3.72 -16.45
C LEU A 27 12.54 -2.70 -16.64
N ARG A 28 13.58 -3.13 -17.37
CA ARG A 28 14.55 -2.23 -17.98
C ARG A 28 13.81 -1.33 -18.97
N ILE A 29 13.54 -0.11 -18.58
CA ILE A 29 13.15 0.94 -19.53
C ILE A 29 14.41 1.76 -19.80
N THR A 30 14.98 1.55 -20.97
CA THR A 30 15.96 2.45 -21.56
C THR A 30 15.24 3.74 -21.94
N GLN A 31 15.32 4.76 -21.11
CA GLN A 31 14.80 6.09 -21.45
C GLN A 31 15.79 6.84 -22.32
N MET A 32 15.44 7.01 -23.59
CA MET A 32 15.97 8.09 -24.40
C MET A 32 15.40 9.42 -23.90
N ALA A 33 16.25 10.23 -23.33
CA ALA A 33 15.92 11.57 -22.86
C ALA A 33 15.59 12.49 -24.04
N LYS A 34 14.32 12.86 -24.21
CA LYS A 34 13.94 14.04 -24.97
C LYS A 34 13.94 15.25 -24.03
N GLN A 35 14.92 16.12 -24.22
CA GLN A 35 15.01 17.41 -23.55
C GLN A 35 13.85 18.30 -24.01
N THR A 36 12.90 18.58 -23.11
CA THR A 36 11.89 19.63 -23.30
C THR A 36 12.27 20.85 -22.46
N LYS A 37 12.35 22.02 -23.12
CA LYS A 37 12.66 23.31 -22.52
C LYS A 37 11.66 23.67 -21.40
N PRO A 38 12.10 24.28 -20.28
CA PRO A 38 11.21 24.62 -19.18
C PRO A 38 10.31 25.79 -19.56
N LYS A 39 9.00 25.61 -19.53
CA LYS A 39 8.02 26.71 -19.59
C LYS A 39 8.05 27.45 -18.25
N ARG A 40 8.41 28.74 -18.26
CA ARG A 40 8.29 29.66 -17.14
C ARG A 40 6.82 29.71 -16.69
N LYS A 41 6.51 29.16 -15.51
CA LYS A 41 5.21 29.35 -14.87
C LYS A 41 5.24 30.66 -14.09
N LEU A 42 4.33 31.59 -14.39
CA LEU A 42 4.06 32.75 -13.56
C LEU A 42 3.66 32.27 -12.15
N ALA A 43 4.37 32.77 -11.15
CA ALA A 43 4.02 32.52 -9.75
C ALA A 43 2.79 33.35 -9.39
N HIS A 44 1.65 32.67 -9.18
CA HIS A 44 0.51 33.30 -8.52
C HIS A 44 0.81 33.40 -7.01
N PRO A 45 0.43 34.50 -6.35
CA PRO A 45 0.61 34.63 -4.90
C PRO A 45 -0.22 33.54 -4.21
N ARG A 46 0.45 32.71 -3.39
CA ARG A 46 -0.22 31.71 -2.56
C ARG A 46 -0.96 32.42 -1.45
N LEU A 47 -2.28 32.36 -1.50
CA LEU A 47 -3.12 32.67 -0.34
C LEU A 47 -2.75 31.69 0.80
N PRO A 48 -2.79 32.15 2.08
CA PRO A 48 -2.55 31.27 3.22
C PRO A 48 -3.58 30.15 3.21
N MET A 49 -3.10 28.90 3.12
CA MET A 49 -3.95 27.71 3.10
C MET A 49 -4.62 27.55 4.46
N GLN A 50 -5.88 27.99 4.54
CA GLN A 50 -6.81 27.50 5.53
C GLN A 50 -6.88 25.98 5.37
N GLY A 51 -6.84 25.25 6.51
CA GLY A 51 -6.67 23.82 6.57
C GLY A 51 -7.45 23.06 5.48
N GLN A 52 -6.74 22.49 4.53
CA GLN A 52 -7.32 21.56 3.59
C GLN A 52 -7.69 20.31 4.40
N LEU A 53 -8.99 20.09 4.55
CA LEU A 53 -9.53 18.79 4.90
C LEU A 53 -8.90 17.79 3.92
N ASN A 54 -8.11 16.87 4.45
CA ASN A 54 -7.49 15.80 3.65
C ASN A 54 -8.56 14.77 3.27
N LEU A 55 -9.43 15.12 2.33
CA LEU A 55 -10.49 14.25 1.81
C LEU A 55 -9.97 12.98 1.10
N GLN A 56 -8.66 12.77 1.09
CA GLN A 56 -8.03 11.61 0.42
C GLN A 56 -8.04 10.33 1.29
N ASP A 57 -8.30 10.45 2.56
CA ASP A 57 -8.46 9.33 3.51
C ASP A 57 -9.93 8.95 3.74
N GLU A 58 -10.88 9.84 3.40
CA GLU A 58 -12.31 9.56 3.43
C GLU A 58 -12.74 8.75 2.20
N GLY A 59 -13.46 7.65 2.44
CA GLY A 59 -14.08 6.83 1.40
C GLY A 59 -15.60 6.93 1.45
N THR A 60 -16.26 6.14 0.58
CA THR A 60 -17.73 6.05 0.58
C THR A 60 -18.24 5.17 1.72
N HIS A 61 -17.48 4.13 2.09
CA HIS A 61 -17.86 3.16 3.12
C HIS A 61 -16.91 3.20 4.32
N PHE A 62 -15.66 3.59 4.11
CA PHE A 62 -14.63 3.54 5.14
C PHE A 62 -13.81 4.82 5.16
N ASP A 63 -13.52 5.28 6.37
CA ASP A 63 -12.56 6.32 6.65
C ASP A 63 -11.26 5.66 7.13
N LEU A 64 -10.16 5.88 6.39
CA LEU A 64 -8.88 5.22 6.66
C LEU A 64 -8.17 5.80 7.88
N ARG A 65 -8.33 7.08 8.17
CA ARG A 65 -7.59 7.75 9.25
C ARG A 65 -7.89 7.15 10.62
N PRO A 66 -9.16 7.05 11.06
CA PRO A 66 -9.49 6.45 12.36
C PRO A 66 -9.07 4.98 12.45
N ILE A 67 -9.14 4.25 11.32
CA ILE A 67 -8.71 2.84 11.27
C ILE A 67 -7.19 2.76 11.49
N PHE A 68 -6.42 3.59 10.79
CA PHE A 68 -4.96 3.67 10.92
C PHE A 68 -4.54 4.03 12.35
N GLU A 69 -5.13 5.06 12.94
CA GLU A 69 -4.80 5.51 14.29
C GLU A 69 -5.04 4.41 15.34
N LYS A 70 -6.17 3.72 15.23
CA LYS A 70 -6.51 2.59 16.10
C LYS A 70 -5.53 1.42 15.98
N LEU A 71 -5.08 1.10 14.75
CA LEU A 71 -4.07 0.07 14.51
C LEU A 71 -2.70 0.50 15.00
N ASN A 72 -2.34 1.75 14.76
CA ASN A 72 -1.08 2.32 15.20
C ASN A 72 -0.95 2.27 16.72
N GLU A 73 -1.98 2.68 17.44
CA GLU A 73 -2.00 2.63 18.91
C GLU A 73 -1.88 1.18 19.40
N ARG A 74 -2.69 0.28 18.82
CA ARG A 74 -2.81 -1.10 19.29
C ARG A 74 -1.57 -1.95 19.04
N TYR A 75 -0.95 -1.85 17.86
CA TYR A 75 0.09 -2.76 17.40
C TYR A 75 1.47 -2.11 17.28
N PHE A 76 1.53 -0.78 17.20
CA PHE A 76 2.76 -0.04 16.97
C PHE A 76 3.07 0.98 18.08
N GLY A 77 2.25 1.03 19.14
CA GLY A 77 2.45 1.95 20.27
C GLY A 77 2.47 3.42 19.86
N GLY A 78 1.67 3.79 18.85
CA GLY A 78 1.57 5.16 18.36
C GLY A 78 2.79 5.68 17.58
N ARG A 79 3.76 4.83 17.22
CA ARG A 79 5.04 5.26 16.61
C ARG A 79 4.92 5.76 15.18
N LEU A 80 3.85 5.42 14.45
CA LEU A 80 3.68 5.74 13.03
C LEU A 80 2.90 7.05 12.79
N ARG A 81 2.94 8.01 13.73
CA ARG A 81 2.19 9.28 13.64
C ARG A 81 2.53 10.13 12.41
N SER A 82 3.74 10.02 11.90
CA SER A 82 4.19 10.77 10.73
C SER A 82 3.72 10.20 9.40
N TYR A 83 3.09 9.02 9.40
CA TYR A 83 2.56 8.42 8.19
C TYR A 83 1.21 9.00 7.80
N LYS A 84 1.05 9.25 6.50
CA LYS A 84 -0.22 9.60 5.88
C LYS A 84 -0.85 8.35 5.31
N VAL A 85 -2.15 8.19 5.52
CA VAL A 85 -2.92 7.12 4.91
C VAL A 85 -3.93 7.74 3.95
N MET A 86 -4.10 7.13 2.78
CA MET A 86 -5.04 7.64 1.77
C MET A 86 -5.51 6.53 0.85
N TRP A 87 -6.65 6.76 0.20
CA TRP A 87 -7.09 5.94 -0.91
C TRP A 87 -6.19 6.18 -2.13
N GLY A 88 -5.85 5.12 -2.81
CA GLY A 88 -5.10 5.19 -4.06
C GLY A 88 -5.95 5.71 -5.21
N ARG A 89 -5.31 5.97 -6.36
CA ARG A 89 -6.02 6.42 -7.56
C ARG A 89 -6.86 5.28 -8.15
N ARG A 90 -8.14 5.51 -8.40
CA ARG A 90 -9.02 4.55 -9.09
C ARG A 90 -8.53 4.34 -10.51
N ARG A 91 -8.24 3.08 -10.88
CA ARG A 91 -7.85 2.70 -12.24
C ARG A 91 -9.09 2.48 -13.11
N LYS A 92 -9.02 2.80 -14.41
CA LYS A 92 -10.11 2.59 -15.39
C LYS A 92 -10.43 1.08 -15.58
N HIS A 93 -9.41 0.24 -15.51
CA HIS A 93 -9.53 -1.20 -15.73
C HIS A 93 -9.08 -1.99 -14.53
N ARG A 94 -9.79 -3.09 -14.23
CA ARG A 94 -9.36 -4.06 -13.23
C ARG A 94 -8.20 -4.88 -13.77
N PRO A 95 -7.25 -5.29 -12.92
CA PRO A 95 -6.16 -6.18 -13.32
C PRO A 95 -6.71 -7.57 -13.66
N ARG A 96 -5.99 -8.33 -14.50
CA ARG A 96 -6.39 -9.68 -14.93
C ARG A 96 -5.76 -10.79 -14.07
N GLU A 97 -4.52 -10.63 -13.66
CA GLU A 97 -3.71 -11.70 -13.07
C GLU A 97 -3.44 -11.53 -11.58
N TYR A 98 -3.23 -10.32 -11.13
CA TYR A 98 -2.89 -10.03 -9.75
C TYR A 98 -3.57 -8.75 -9.25
N PHE A 99 -3.84 -8.70 -7.97
CA PHE A 99 -4.45 -7.55 -7.32
C PHE A 99 -3.54 -7.01 -6.23
N VAL A 100 -3.40 -5.70 -6.19
CA VAL A 100 -2.64 -4.96 -5.18
C VAL A 100 -3.63 -4.32 -4.22
N PHE A 101 -3.66 -4.80 -2.98
CA PHE A 101 -4.56 -4.29 -1.95
C PHE A 101 -4.09 -2.96 -1.37
N GLY A 102 -2.79 -2.80 -1.18
CA GLY A 102 -2.17 -1.60 -0.65
C GLY A 102 -0.74 -1.43 -1.13
N THR A 103 -0.16 -0.31 -0.82
CA THR A 103 1.25 0.02 -1.05
C THR A 103 1.73 0.99 0.01
N ILE A 104 3.00 0.88 0.40
CA ILE A 104 3.67 1.86 1.24
C ILE A 104 4.84 2.50 0.49
N GLN A 105 4.99 3.81 0.62
CA GLN A 105 6.17 4.57 0.22
C GLN A 105 6.84 5.11 1.49
N GLU A 106 7.94 4.48 1.88
CA GLU A 106 8.62 4.80 3.14
C GLU A 106 9.25 6.19 3.12
N GLU A 107 9.84 6.60 1.99
CA GLU A 107 10.49 7.92 1.86
C GLU A 107 9.48 9.06 2.06
N ASP A 108 8.28 8.91 1.51
CA ASP A 108 7.20 9.91 1.62
C ASP A 108 6.34 9.70 2.87
N ARG A 109 6.53 8.57 3.56
CA ARG A 109 5.70 8.12 4.69
C ARG A 109 4.22 8.09 4.32
N VAL A 110 3.90 7.48 3.18
CA VAL A 110 2.54 7.42 2.64
C VAL A 110 2.12 5.97 2.42
N ILE A 111 0.98 5.61 3.00
CA ILE A 111 0.29 4.34 2.77
C ILE A 111 -0.90 4.61 1.86
N ARG A 112 -0.99 3.86 0.75
CA ARG A 112 -2.12 3.95 -0.18
C ARG A 112 -2.86 2.63 -0.22
N ILE A 113 -4.16 2.69 0.04
CA ILE A 113 -5.06 1.54 -0.03
C ILE A 113 -5.82 1.57 -1.34
N ASN A 114 -6.00 0.40 -1.96
CA ASN A 114 -6.70 0.30 -3.23
C ASN A 114 -8.18 0.71 -3.06
N PRO A 115 -8.67 1.68 -3.85
CA PRO A 115 -10.04 2.18 -3.71
C PRO A 115 -11.12 1.16 -4.06
N LEU A 116 -10.77 0.01 -4.66
CA LEU A 116 -11.69 -1.11 -4.82
C LEU A 116 -12.02 -1.83 -3.50
N LEU A 117 -11.31 -1.53 -2.42
CA LEU A 117 -11.65 -2.01 -1.07
C LEU A 117 -12.71 -1.14 -0.39
N ASP A 118 -13.01 0.04 -0.91
CA ASP A 118 -14.07 0.93 -0.39
C ASP A 118 -15.44 0.51 -0.91
N GLN A 119 -15.90 -0.67 -0.49
CA GLN A 119 -17.18 -1.26 -0.92
C GLN A 119 -17.86 -1.97 0.24
N ALA A 120 -19.20 -1.95 0.28
CA ALA A 120 -20.01 -2.51 1.35
C ALA A 120 -19.77 -4.01 1.62
N PHE A 121 -19.38 -4.80 0.62
CA PHE A 121 -19.11 -6.23 0.80
C PHE A 121 -17.75 -6.52 1.44
N VAL A 122 -16.84 -5.54 1.48
CA VAL A 122 -15.53 -5.68 2.09
C VAL A 122 -15.67 -5.52 3.60
N PRO A 123 -15.32 -6.52 4.42
CA PRO A 123 -15.44 -6.38 5.84
C PRO A 123 -14.39 -5.42 6.42
N LEU A 124 -14.77 -4.62 7.40
CA LEU A 124 -13.86 -3.70 8.09
C LEU A 124 -12.61 -4.39 8.62
N TRP A 125 -12.74 -5.60 9.21
CA TRP A 125 -11.59 -6.35 9.74
C TRP A 125 -10.63 -6.81 8.64
N PHE A 126 -11.07 -6.97 7.38
CA PHE A 126 -10.19 -7.24 6.24
C PHE A 126 -9.43 -5.99 5.81
N LEU A 127 -10.11 -4.85 5.72
CA LEU A 127 -9.46 -3.56 5.46
C LEU A 127 -8.41 -3.24 6.55
N GLN A 128 -8.73 -3.52 7.81
CA GLN A 128 -7.79 -3.40 8.93
C GLN A 128 -6.57 -4.31 8.75
N TYR A 129 -6.75 -5.54 8.27
CA TYR A 129 -5.65 -6.45 7.98
C TYR A 129 -4.73 -5.92 6.87
N VAL A 130 -5.31 -5.46 5.76
CA VAL A 130 -4.54 -4.86 4.65
C VAL A 130 -3.72 -3.66 5.16
N LEU A 131 -4.36 -2.78 5.91
CA LEU A 131 -3.70 -1.60 6.45
C LEU A 131 -2.59 -1.97 7.45
N TYR A 132 -2.83 -2.94 8.33
CA TYR A 132 -1.83 -3.48 9.25
C TYR A 132 -0.63 -4.08 8.50
N HIS A 133 -0.85 -4.82 7.40
CA HIS A 133 0.18 -5.37 6.54
C HIS A 133 1.09 -4.26 5.97
N GLU A 134 0.50 -3.20 5.42
CA GLU A 134 1.28 -2.05 4.90
C GLU A 134 2.05 -1.33 6.03
N MET A 135 1.46 -1.23 7.21
CA MET A 135 2.13 -0.63 8.37
C MET A 135 3.31 -1.47 8.86
N LEU A 136 3.28 -2.79 8.72
CA LEU A 136 4.40 -3.66 9.08
C LEU A 136 5.65 -3.37 8.26
N HIS A 137 5.51 -3.03 6.98
CA HIS A 137 6.64 -2.67 6.13
C HIS A 137 7.43 -1.45 6.62
N SER A 138 6.79 -0.56 7.40
CA SER A 138 7.49 0.59 8.00
C SER A 138 8.35 0.25 9.21
N VAL A 139 8.17 -0.92 9.81
CA VAL A 139 8.86 -1.32 11.06
C VAL A 139 9.70 -2.59 10.92
N VAL A 140 9.45 -3.39 9.88
CA VAL A 140 10.22 -4.59 9.60
C VAL A 140 11.09 -4.33 8.38
N PRO A 141 12.42 -4.30 8.53
CA PRO A 141 13.31 -4.03 7.42
C PRO A 141 13.32 -5.17 6.40
N ASP A 142 13.54 -4.81 5.14
CA ASP A 142 13.78 -5.79 4.09
C ASP A 142 15.15 -6.45 4.27
N GLU A 143 15.25 -7.72 3.92
CA GLU A 143 16.51 -8.45 3.89
C GLU A 143 17.13 -8.44 2.49
N SER A 144 18.43 -8.18 2.42
CA SER A 144 19.20 -8.35 1.20
C SER A 144 19.58 -9.83 1.03
N VAL A 145 19.11 -10.45 -0.06
CA VAL A 145 19.41 -11.83 -0.40
C VAL A 145 20.51 -11.87 -1.45
N ARG A 146 21.28 -12.98 -1.47
CA ARG A 146 22.37 -13.21 -2.43
C ARG A 146 21.89 -12.94 -3.88
N GLY A 147 22.67 -12.16 -4.64
CA GLY A 147 22.29 -11.74 -5.99
C GLY A 147 21.54 -10.41 -6.09
N GLY A 148 21.58 -9.57 -5.05
CA GLY A 148 20.98 -8.22 -5.05
C GLY A 148 19.46 -8.20 -4.98
N ARG A 149 18.82 -9.35 -4.77
CA ARG A 149 17.37 -9.43 -4.55
C ARG A 149 17.03 -9.00 -3.13
N ARG A 150 15.88 -8.33 -2.97
CA ARG A 150 15.36 -7.94 -1.67
C ARG A 150 14.19 -8.85 -1.30
N ARG A 151 14.24 -9.39 -0.08
CA ARG A 151 13.13 -10.11 0.52
C ARG A 151 12.37 -9.13 1.41
N VAL A 152 11.19 -8.75 0.97
CA VAL A 152 10.32 -7.81 1.67
C VAL A 152 9.52 -8.50 2.78
N HIS A 153 8.99 -9.71 2.50
CA HIS A 153 8.29 -10.53 3.49
C HIS A 153 9.27 -11.53 4.11
N THR A 154 9.99 -11.06 5.11
CA THR A 154 10.96 -11.85 5.89
C THR A 154 10.24 -12.81 6.86
N GLU A 155 10.96 -13.69 7.53
CA GLU A 155 10.37 -14.53 8.57
C GLU A 155 9.81 -13.70 9.73
N GLU A 156 10.52 -12.63 10.10
CA GLU A 156 10.07 -11.68 11.11
C GLU A 156 8.78 -10.96 10.67
N PHE A 157 8.71 -10.53 9.41
CA PHE A 157 7.49 -9.95 8.85
C PHE A 157 6.31 -10.93 8.97
N ASN A 158 6.50 -12.17 8.50
CA ASN A 158 5.46 -13.20 8.53
C ASN A 158 5.06 -13.57 9.97
N ARG A 159 6.01 -13.55 10.91
CA ARG A 159 5.71 -13.78 12.33
C ARG A 159 4.81 -12.69 12.88
N ARG A 160 5.18 -11.42 12.68
CA ARG A 160 4.37 -10.27 13.14
C ARG A 160 3.03 -10.18 12.44
N GLU A 161 2.97 -10.49 11.17
CA GLU A 161 1.70 -10.49 10.42
C GLU A 161 0.69 -11.46 11.04
N ARG A 162 1.14 -12.63 11.51
CA ARG A 162 0.28 -13.61 12.22
C ARG A 162 -0.23 -13.14 13.58
N GLU A 163 0.38 -12.12 14.17
CA GLU A 163 -0.06 -11.50 15.42
C GLU A 163 -1.35 -10.68 15.24
N PHE A 164 -1.73 -10.35 14.00
CA PHE A 164 -2.99 -9.68 13.75
C PHE A 164 -4.17 -10.55 14.19
N ARG A 165 -5.05 -9.99 15.01
CA ARG A 165 -6.17 -10.72 15.65
C ARG A 165 -6.98 -11.58 14.68
N ASN A 166 -7.25 -11.05 13.48
CA ASN A 166 -8.10 -11.71 12.48
C ASN A 166 -7.29 -12.29 11.31
N TYR A 167 -5.98 -12.55 11.49
CA TYR A 167 -5.08 -13.01 10.43
C TYR A 167 -5.65 -14.18 9.61
N ARG A 168 -5.99 -15.31 10.28
CA ARG A 168 -6.50 -16.51 9.58
C ARG A 168 -7.80 -16.25 8.84
N ARG A 169 -8.69 -15.43 9.43
CA ARG A 169 -9.95 -15.04 8.83
C ARG A 169 -9.73 -14.15 7.61
N ALA A 170 -8.77 -13.22 7.68
CA ALA A 170 -8.43 -12.32 6.61
C ALA A 170 -7.82 -13.08 5.42
N ARG A 171 -6.91 -14.02 5.68
CA ARG A 171 -6.32 -14.85 4.62
C ARG A 171 -7.36 -15.71 3.90
N ARG A 172 -8.27 -16.33 4.62
CA ARG A 172 -9.37 -17.12 4.03
C ARG A 172 -10.28 -16.23 3.18
N TRP A 173 -10.70 -15.09 3.72
CA TRP A 173 -11.57 -14.17 2.99
C TRP A 173 -10.90 -13.63 1.72
N GLU A 174 -9.62 -13.36 1.77
CA GLU A 174 -8.81 -12.95 0.63
C GLU A 174 -8.86 -14.01 -0.48
N GLU A 175 -8.61 -15.27 -0.16
CA GLU A 175 -8.64 -16.40 -1.08
C GLU A 175 -10.03 -16.56 -1.73
N GLU A 176 -11.10 -16.46 -0.93
CA GLU A 176 -12.48 -16.61 -1.39
C GLU A 176 -12.96 -15.45 -2.27
N ASN A 177 -12.47 -14.24 -2.02
CA ASN A 177 -12.99 -13.02 -2.66
C ASN A 177 -12.05 -12.36 -3.68
N LEU A 178 -10.83 -12.86 -3.85
CA LEU A 178 -9.86 -12.28 -4.79
C LEU A 178 -10.42 -12.12 -6.21
N SER A 179 -11.17 -13.10 -6.68
CA SER A 179 -11.78 -13.08 -8.02
C SER A 179 -12.73 -11.89 -8.24
N ARG A 180 -13.30 -11.33 -7.18
CA ARG A 180 -14.22 -10.17 -7.27
C ARG A 180 -13.48 -8.87 -7.61
N PHE A 181 -12.17 -8.81 -7.40
CA PHE A 181 -11.32 -7.65 -7.69
C PHE A 181 -10.60 -7.77 -9.03
N LEU A 182 -10.52 -8.98 -9.58
CA LEU A 182 -9.95 -9.27 -10.90
C LEU A 182 -11.03 -9.17 -11.99
N ARG A 183 -10.57 -9.07 -13.26
CA ARG A 183 -11.45 -9.06 -14.44
C ARG A 183 -11.60 -10.46 -15.02
#